data_6047735a2b9f15fe6fe645dd562ca9ba
#
_entry.id   6047735a2b9f15fe6fe645dd562ca9ba
#
_cell.length_a   1.000
_cell.length_b   1.000
_cell.length_c   1.000
_cell.angle_alpha   90.00
_cell.angle_beta   90.00
_cell.angle_gamma   90.00
#
_symmetry.space_group_name_H-M   'P 1'
#
loop_
_entity.id
_entity.type
_entity.pdbx_description
1 polymer ?
#
loop_
_entity_poly.entity_id
_entity_poly.type
_entity_poly.pdbx_seq_one_letter_code
_entity_poly.pdbx_strand_id
1 'polypeptide(L)'
;MKRTAVLLSVLLSLLFSALHAQRTKCLRITKKALDIGVYDYGKVKKSPYKVYYGKQAEDKFTEVLMKSERLMNSGKFGQYRTPDDFVTDDVVAYEYCPELNYVMTTGGHGYAFAYDLETLEEIFVNPSTFVYSPSGCYRFGIFDVEAGTEFYLEVKQGDKWVSHLRGVCPTMIEGVYWFDDQTIHYLKKKESPSGTSYWIGYSMKFSFENEPEESIRP
;
A
#
# COMPACT_ATOMS: atom_id res chain seq x y z
N MET A 1 43.51 -30.74 12.65
CA MET A 1 42.97 -30.16 11.40
C MET A 1 41.80 -30.93 10.76
N LYS A 2 41.74 -32.27 10.73
CA LYS A 2 40.61 -33.01 10.11
C LYS A 2 39.24 -32.85 10.83
N ARG A 3 39.21 -32.70 12.17
CA ARG A 3 37.97 -32.57 12.96
C ARG A 3 37.30 -31.21 12.83
N THR A 4 38.07 -30.15 12.64
CA THR A 4 37.53 -28.77 12.39
C THR A 4 36.89 -28.63 11.00
N ALA A 5 37.41 -29.29 10.00
CA ALA A 5 36.85 -29.25 8.65
C ALA A 5 35.49 -29.98 8.57
N VAL A 6 35.33 -31.09 9.29
CA VAL A 6 34.05 -31.82 9.34
C VAL A 6 32.97 -31.03 10.08
N LEU A 7 33.31 -30.38 11.18
CA LEU A 7 32.39 -29.52 11.92
C LEU A 7 31.92 -28.31 11.07
N LEU A 8 32.81 -27.70 10.32
CA LEU A 8 32.49 -26.58 9.44
C LEU A 8 31.56 -27.01 8.29
N SER A 9 31.81 -28.17 7.71
CA SER A 9 30.99 -28.76 6.65
C SER A 9 29.56 -29.09 7.13
N VAL A 10 29.42 -29.63 8.35
CA VAL A 10 28.10 -29.92 8.94
C VAL A 10 27.36 -28.62 9.29
N LEU A 11 28.06 -27.62 9.80
CA LEU A 11 27.45 -26.32 10.08
C LEU A 11 26.98 -25.61 8.79
N LEU A 12 27.79 -25.66 7.73
CA LEU A 12 27.41 -25.12 6.41
C LEU A 12 26.20 -25.86 5.83
N SER A 13 26.16 -27.20 5.92
CA SER A 13 25.00 -27.98 5.41
C SER A 13 23.73 -27.71 6.22
N LEU A 14 23.82 -27.46 7.53
CA LEU A 14 22.68 -27.07 8.36
C LEU A 14 22.22 -25.64 8.05
N LEU A 15 23.13 -24.71 7.77
CA LEU A 15 22.81 -23.36 7.33
C LEU A 15 22.17 -23.36 5.92
N PHE A 16 22.66 -24.17 4.99
CA PHE A 16 22.07 -24.34 3.66
C PHE A 16 20.68 -25.00 3.73
N SER A 17 20.47 -25.99 4.59
CA SER A 17 19.14 -26.57 4.77
C SER A 17 18.18 -25.63 5.47
N ALA A 18 18.61 -24.78 6.39
CA ALA A 18 17.78 -23.75 6.98
C ALA A 18 17.43 -22.61 6.00
N LEU A 19 18.33 -22.27 5.08
CA LEU A 19 18.06 -21.32 4.00
C LEU A 19 17.11 -21.89 2.93
N HIS A 20 17.15 -23.21 2.65
CA HIS A 20 16.22 -23.87 1.72
C HIS A 20 14.85 -24.16 2.34
N ALA A 21 14.70 -24.07 3.66
CA ALA A 21 13.44 -24.32 4.34
C ALA A 21 12.52 -23.08 4.44
N GLN A 22 12.89 -21.94 3.89
CA GLN A 22 11.92 -20.88 3.61
C GLN A 22 11.07 -21.30 2.39
N ARG A 23 10.18 -22.28 2.62
CA ARG A 23 9.13 -22.61 1.65
C ARG A 23 8.40 -21.32 1.32
N THR A 24 8.43 -20.94 0.06
CA THR A 24 7.69 -19.80 -0.47
C THR A 24 6.22 -20.04 -0.16
N LYS A 25 5.63 -19.21 0.69
CA LYS A 25 4.20 -19.34 0.99
C LYS A 25 3.43 -18.67 -0.11
N CYS A 26 2.62 -19.41 -0.83
CA CYS A 26 1.69 -18.84 -1.80
C CYS A 26 0.54 -18.14 -1.08
N LEU A 27 0.27 -16.90 -1.45
CA LEU A 27 -0.90 -16.18 -1.00
C LEU A 27 -2.11 -16.57 -1.84
N ARG A 28 -3.09 -17.20 -1.21
CA ARG A 28 -4.40 -17.47 -1.81
C ARG A 28 -5.41 -16.44 -1.34
N ILE A 29 -6.20 -15.93 -2.27
CA ILE A 29 -7.23 -14.92 -2.01
C ILE A 29 -8.59 -15.46 -2.43
N THR A 30 -9.55 -15.36 -1.53
CA THR A 30 -10.96 -15.65 -1.82
C THR A 30 -11.78 -14.39 -1.60
N LYS A 31 -12.58 -14.00 -2.62
CA LYS A 31 -13.47 -12.84 -2.57
C LYS A 31 -14.91 -13.29 -2.70
N LYS A 32 -15.81 -12.77 -1.86
CA LYS A 32 -17.26 -13.00 -1.96
C LYS A 32 -18.03 -11.75 -1.59
N ALA A 33 -19.20 -11.57 -2.19
CA ALA A 33 -20.16 -10.57 -1.72
C ALA A 33 -20.67 -10.96 -0.32
N LEU A 34 -20.88 -9.98 0.51
CA LEU A 34 -21.52 -10.14 1.82
C LEU A 34 -23.04 -10.12 1.65
N ASP A 35 -23.74 -10.87 2.49
CA ASP A 35 -25.18 -10.75 2.60
C ASP A 35 -25.58 -9.37 3.13
N ILE A 36 -26.81 -8.95 2.80
CA ILE A 36 -27.32 -7.65 3.21
C ILE A 36 -27.31 -7.55 4.74
N GLY A 37 -26.74 -6.45 5.26
CA GLY A 37 -26.65 -6.19 6.70
C GLY A 37 -25.46 -6.80 7.42
N VAL A 38 -24.63 -7.59 6.73
CA VAL A 38 -23.41 -8.18 7.34
C VAL A 38 -22.25 -7.18 7.40
N TYR A 39 -22.21 -6.20 6.48
CA TYR A 39 -21.19 -5.15 6.52
C TYR A 39 -21.46 -4.18 7.68
N ASP A 40 -20.44 -3.99 8.53
CA ASP A 40 -20.53 -3.17 9.73
C ASP A 40 -19.82 -1.83 9.55
N TYR A 41 -20.59 -0.79 9.26
CA TYR A 41 -20.09 0.59 9.13
C TYR A 41 -19.41 1.11 10.41
N GLY A 42 -19.80 0.61 11.58
CA GLY A 42 -19.23 1.02 12.86
C GLY A 42 -17.78 0.56 13.06
N LYS A 43 -17.34 -0.42 12.30
CA LYS A 43 -15.96 -0.91 12.33
C LYS A 43 -15.00 -0.12 11.45
N VAL A 44 -15.50 0.70 10.54
CA VAL A 44 -14.67 1.54 9.67
C VAL A 44 -14.05 2.65 10.51
N LYS A 45 -12.74 2.58 10.68
CA LYS A 45 -11.99 3.60 11.42
C LYS A 45 -11.55 4.70 10.46
N LYS A 46 -11.75 5.94 10.86
CA LYS A 46 -11.11 7.06 10.18
C LYS A 46 -9.61 7.02 10.45
N SER A 47 -8.82 7.45 9.47
CA SER A 47 -7.37 7.65 9.69
C SER A 47 -7.15 8.54 10.92
N PRO A 48 -6.28 8.15 11.85
CA PRO A 48 -5.97 9.00 13.01
C PRO A 48 -5.09 10.19 12.63
N TYR A 49 -4.53 10.18 11.43
CA TYR A 49 -3.57 11.18 10.96
C TYR A 49 -4.27 12.40 10.38
N LYS A 50 -3.66 13.57 10.59
CA LYS A 50 -4.13 14.79 9.96
C LYS A 50 -3.62 14.88 8.53
N VAL A 51 -4.50 14.65 7.59
CA VAL A 51 -4.21 14.75 6.16
C VAL A 51 -4.78 16.06 5.62
N TYR A 52 -3.96 16.81 4.89
CA TYR A 52 -4.36 18.00 4.15
C TYR A 52 -4.67 17.63 2.70
N TYR A 53 -5.70 18.27 2.12
CA TYR A 53 -6.15 17.98 0.75
C TYR A 53 -6.24 19.24 -0.09
N GLY A 54 -6.05 19.10 -1.40
CA GLY A 54 -6.19 20.17 -2.39
C GLY A 54 -5.34 21.40 -2.05
N LYS A 55 -5.90 22.60 -2.10
CA LYS A 55 -5.17 23.86 -1.84
C LYS A 55 -4.48 23.89 -0.48
N GLN A 56 -5.06 23.26 0.54
CA GLN A 56 -4.40 23.21 1.86
C GLN A 56 -3.15 22.31 1.83
N ALA A 57 -3.19 21.20 1.09
CA ALA A 57 -2.02 20.33 0.91
C ALA A 57 -0.91 21.09 0.17
N GLU A 58 -1.25 21.78 -0.91
CA GLU A 58 -0.33 22.60 -1.69
C GLU A 58 0.36 23.67 -0.83
N ASP A 59 -0.43 24.47 -0.09
CA ASP A 59 0.10 25.54 0.75
C ASP A 59 1.03 24.99 1.83
N LYS A 60 0.61 23.92 2.53
CA LYS A 60 1.39 23.30 3.60
C LYS A 60 2.65 22.60 3.10
N PHE A 61 2.56 21.90 1.98
CA PHE A 61 3.74 21.27 1.40
C PHE A 61 4.73 22.29 0.85
N THR A 62 4.26 23.38 0.22
CA THR A 62 5.11 24.48 -0.23
C THR A 62 5.89 25.11 0.93
N GLU A 63 5.26 25.33 2.11
CA GLU A 63 5.97 25.81 3.30
C GLU A 63 7.13 24.88 3.71
N VAL A 64 6.95 23.56 3.60
CA VAL A 64 7.97 22.55 3.93
C VAL A 64 9.04 22.50 2.85
N LEU A 65 8.65 22.51 1.59
CA LEU A 65 9.55 22.51 0.44
C LEU A 65 10.52 23.68 0.48
N MET A 66 9.99 24.91 0.71
CA MET A 66 10.79 26.13 0.75
C MET A 66 11.78 26.18 1.92
N LYS A 67 11.57 25.39 2.97
CA LYS A 67 12.46 25.29 4.13
C LYS A 67 13.48 24.15 4.01
N SER A 68 13.37 23.30 3.00
CA SER A 68 14.20 22.12 2.85
C SER A 68 15.00 22.15 1.54
N GLU A 69 16.27 22.54 1.64
CA GLU A 69 17.20 22.53 0.51
C GLU A 69 17.28 21.12 -0.13
N ARG A 70 17.22 20.05 0.69
CA ARG A 70 17.22 18.68 0.23
C ARG A 70 16.00 18.36 -0.66
N LEU A 71 14.81 18.77 -0.24
CA LEU A 71 13.60 18.54 -1.05
C LEU A 71 13.65 19.36 -2.34
N MET A 72 14.05 20.63 -2.25
CA MET A 72 14.17 21.50 -3.42
C MET A 72 15.17 20.98 -4.44
N ASN A 73 16.30 20.43 -3.99
CA ASN A 73 17.36 19.93 -4.87
C ASN A 73 17.15 18.49 -5.34
N SER A 74 16.09 17.80 -4.89
CA SER A 74 15.83 16.41 -5.21
C SER A 74 15.50 16.16 -6.69
N GLY A 75 15.08 17.18 -7.43
CA GLY A 75 14.57 17.07 -8.79
C GLY A 75 13.13 16.50 -8.87
N LYS A 76 12.59 15.97 -7.75
CA LYS A 76 11.22 15.42 -7.70
C LYS A 76 10.15 16.51 -7.70
N PHE A 77 10.49 17.67 -7.08
CA PHE A 77 9.59 18.81 -6.91
C PHE A 77 10.10 20.07 -7.62
N GLY A 78 10.96 19.92 -8.61
CA GLY A 78 11.67 21.02 -9.29
C GLY A 78 10.76 22.02 -10.00
N GLN A 79 9.57 21.61 -10.36
CA GLN A 79 8.57 22.45 -11.04
C GLN A 79 7.91 23.47 -10.11
N TYR A 80 8.05 23.33 -8.78
CA TYR A 80 7.60 24.35 -7.81
C TYR A 80 8.50 25.59 -7.76
N ARG A 81 9.60 25.63 -8.53
CA ARG A 81 10.64 26.67 -8.37
C ARG A 81 10.35 28.00 -9.03
N THR A 82 9.47 28.04 -10.01
CA THR A 82 9.20 29.28 -10.74
C THR A 82 7.71 29.41 -11.07
N PRO A 83 7.03 30.37 -10.42
CA PRO A 83 5.64 30.70 -10.78
C PRO A 83 5.49 31.21 -12.24
N ASP A 84 6.59 31.60 -12.88
CA ASP A 84 6.60 32.24 -14.21
C ASP A 84 7.01 31.31 -15.36
N ASP A 85 7.50 30.12 -15.07
CA ASP A 85 7.76 29.13 -16.13
C ASP A 85 6.44 28.42 -16.49
N PHE A 86 5.87 28.80 -17.61
CA PHE A 86 4.76 28.11 -18.27
C PHE A 86 5.18 26.67 -18.70
N VAL A 87 5.38 25.81 -17.73
CA VAL A 87 5.47 24.38 -18.00
C VAL A 87 4.07 23.82 -17.85
N THR A 88 3.54 23.30 -18.93
CA THR A 88 2.16 22.82 -19.11
C THR A 88 1.78 21.62 -18.23
N ASP A 89 2.67 21.18 -17.35
CA ASP A 89 2.48 20.04 -16.45
C ASP A 89 2.83 20.41 -15.01
N ASP A 90 2.00 21.26 -14.41
CA ASP A 90 2.16 21.65 -13.00
C ASP A 90 2.02 20.43 -12.09
N VAL A 91 3.12 20.09 -11.40
CA VAL A 91 3.07 19.11 -10.30
C VAL A 91 2.48 19.80 -9.08
N VAL A 92 1.23 19.51 -8.78
CA VAL A 92 0.52 20.09 -7.64
C VAL A 92 0.38 19.05 -6.53
N ALA A 93 0.76 19.40 -5.30
CA ALA A 93 0.45 18.57 -4.15
C ALA A 93 -1.06 18.62 -3.90
N TYR A 94 -1.73 17.47 -3.95
CA TYR A 94 -3.16 17.37 -3.66
C TYR A 94 -3.48 16.66 -2.35
N GLU A 95 -2.50 15.94 -1.79
CA GLU A 95 -2.59 15.34 -0.47
C GLU A 95 -1.23 15.44 0.24
N TYR A 96 -1.25 15.88 1.51
CA TYR A 96 -0.04 15.98 2.33
C TYR A 96 -0.34 15.56 3.77
N CYS A 97 0.48 14.66 4.31
CA CYS A 97 0.41 14.22 5.70
C CYS A 97 1.78 14.38 6.37
N PRO A 98 1.97 15.40 7.23
CA PRO A 98 3.23 15.61 7.93
C PRO A 98 3.56 14.48 8.93
N GLU A 99 2.54 13.87 9.56
CA GLU A 99 2.75 12.82 10.56
C GLU A 99 3.25 11.51 9.95
N LEU A 100 2.85 11.22 8.72
CA LEU A 100 3.31 10.05 7.95
C LEU A 100 4.42 10.42 6.96
N ASN A 101 4.84 11.69 6.94
CA ASN A 101 5.93 12.22 6.14
C ASN A 101 5.84 11.91 4.64
N TYR A 102 4.66 12.03 4.05
CA TYR A 102 4.46 11.83 2.62
C TYR A 102 3.69 12.97 1.96
N VAL A 103 3.87 13.09 0.65
CA VAL A 103 3.10 13.95 -0.23
C VAL A 103 2.60 13.16 -1.43
N MET A 104 1.36 13.41 -1.86
CA MET A 104 0.84 12.95 -3.13
C MET A 104 0.71 14.13 -4.07
N THR A 105 1.25 13.97 -5.27
CA THR A 105 1.26 15.01 -6.31
C THR A 105 0.51 14.53 -7.55
N THR A 106 -0.09 15.45 -8.26
CA THR A 106 -0.54 15.21 -9.62
C THR A 106 0.62 15.48 -10.56
N GLY A 107 0.86 14.58 -11.52
CA GLY A 107 1.76 14.82 -12.63
C GLY A 107 0.98 15.18 -13.89
N GLY A 108 1.71 15.49 -14.97
CA GLY A 108 1.12 15.66 -16.30
C GLY A 108 0.23 14.47 -16.67
N HIS A 109 -0.86 14.76 -17.37
CA HIS A 109 -1.88 13.78 -17.73
C HIS A 109 -2.70 13.17 -16.59
N GLY A 110 -2.71 13.81 -15.39
CA GLY A 110 -3.55 13.37 -14.26
C GLY A 110 -3.04 12.15 -13.51
N TYR A 111 -1.82 11.72 -13.74
CA TYR A 111 -1.20 10.65 -12.94
C TYR A 111 -0.87 11.16 -11.54
N ALA A 112 -1.22 10.35 -10.54
CA ALA A 112 -0.87 10.61 -9.14
C ALA A 112 0.43 9.90 -8.78
N PHE A 113 1.32 10.62 -8.10
CA PHE A 113 2.55 10.07 -7.54
C PHE A 113 2.58 10.36 -6.05
N ALA A 114 2.96 9.36 -5.26
CA ALA A 114 3.18 9.54 -3.84
C ALA A 114 4.67 9.40 -3.52
N TYR A 115 5.19 10.27 -2.67
CA TYR A 115 6.60 10.26 -2.27
C TYR A 115 6.72 10.26 -0.75
N ASP A 116 7.56 9.36 -0.25
CA ASP A 116 8.09 9.46 1.10
C ASP A 116 9.07 10.63 1.17
N LEU A 117 8.84 11.57 2.08
CA LEU A 117 9.66 12.79 2.17
C LEU A 117 10.99 12.60 2.90
N GLU A 118 11.15 11.44 3.58
CA GLU A 118 12.43 11.09 4.20
C GLU A 118 13.38 10.43 3.21
N THR A 119 12.89 9.44 2.44
CA THR A 119 13.71 8.69 1.49
C THR A 119 13.72 9.30 0.09
N LEU A 120 12.72 10.11 -0.27
CA LEU A 120 12.41 10.61 -1.62
C LEU A 120 12.09 9.49 -2.62
N GLU A 121 11.78 8.32 -2.13
CA GLU A 121 11.31 7.20 -2.94
C GLU A 121 9.82 7.33 -3.23
N GLU A 122 9.42 6.84 -4.38
CA GLU A 122 8.02 6.72 -4.74
C GLU A 122 7.36 5.62 -3.93
N ILE A 123 6.19 5.89 -3.38
CA ILE A 123 5.35 4.94 -2.67
C ILE A 123 4.09 4.66 -3.49
N PHE A 124 3.78 3.35 -3.62
CA PHE A 124 2.70 2.87 -4.47
C PHE A 124 1.38 2.61 -3.72
N VAL A 125 1.31 3.03 -2.46
CA VAL A 125 0.11 2.94 -1.63
C VAL A 125 -0.03 4.21 -0.83
N ASN A 126 -1.26 4.72 -0.71
CA ASN A 126 -1.52 5.88 0.14
C ASN A 126 -1.36 5.48 1.62
N PRO A 127 -0.32 5.99 2.35
CA PRO A 127 -0.07 5.58 3.73
C PRO A 127 -1.22 5.90 4.68
N SER A 128 -2.03 6.92 4.41
CA SER A 128 -3.19 7.29 5.24
C SER A 128 -4.33 6.28 5.15
N THR A 129 -4.34 5.43 4.12
CA THR A 129 -5.37 4.42 3.90
C THR A 129 -5.09 3.10 4.62
N PHE A 130 -3.90 2.93 5.21
CA PHE A 130 -3.57 1.68 5.87
C PHE A 130 -4.51 1.35 7.03
N VAL A 131 -5.12 0.18 6.96
CA VAL A 131 -5.83 -0.45 8.06
C VAL A 131 -5.04 -1.65 8.55
N TYR A 132 -4.89 -1.77 9.87
CA TYR A 132 -4.08 -2.80 10.51
C TYR A 132 -4.96 -3.92 11.03
N SER A 133 -4.50 -5.17 10.87
CA SER A 133 -5.17 -6.34 11.43
C SER A 133 -5.19 -6.29 12.97
N PRO A 134 -6.09 -7.03 13.63
CA PRO A 134 -6.14 -7.10 15.10
C PRO A 134 -4.80 -7.48 15.75
N SER A 135 -4.05 -8.40 15.14
CA SER A 135 -2.71 -8.78 15.61
C SER A 135 -1.61 -7.75 15.32
N GLY A 136 -1.87 -6.78 14.44
CA GLY A 136 -0.86 -5.86 13.92
C GLY A 136 0.20 -6.49 13.00
N CYS A 137 -0.01 -7.77 12.60
CA CYS A 137 0.92 -8.48 11.71
C CYS A 137 0.68 -8.20 10.23
N TYR A 138 -0.52 -7.72 9.88
CA TYR A 138 -0.93 -7.40 8.52
C TYR A 138 -1.42 -5.98 8.44
N ARG A 139 -1.22 -5.35 7.29
CA ARG A 139 -1.88 -4.10 6.95
C ARG A 139 -2.37 -4.15 5.50
N PHE A 140 -3.47 -3.47 5.25
CA PHE A 140 -4.08 -3.34 3.94
C PHE A 140 -4.23 -1.87 3.61
N GLY A 141 -3.76 -1.45 2.43
CA GLY A 141 -3.84 -0.07 1.96
C GLY A 141 -4.42 -0.02 0.56
N ILE A 142 -4.91 1.14 0.19
CA ILE A 142 -5.46 1.42 -1.13
C ILE A 142 -4.79 2.66 -1.74
N PHE A 143 -4.83 2.72 -3.07
CA PHE A 143 -4.40 3.87 -3.84
C PHE A 143 -5.34 4.02 -5.03
N ASP A 144 -6.02 5.16 -5.11
CA ASP A 144 -6.93 5.41 -6.22
C ASP A 144 -6.15 5.81 -7.47
N VAL A 145 -6.44 5.15 -8.57
CA VAL A 145 -5.86 5.38 -9.89
C VAL A 145 -6.97 5.56 -10.91
N GLU A 146 -6.65 6.08 -12.09
CA GLU A 146 -7.64 6.32 -13.15
C GLU A 146 -8.44 5.04 -13.51
N ALA A 147 -7.79 3.88 -13.49
CA ALA A 147 -8.43 2.59 -13.80
C ALA A 147 -9.24 1.98 -12.64
N GLY A 148 -9.35 2.67 -11.49
CA GLY A 148 -10.04 2.17 -10.30
C GLY A 148 -9.24 2.35 -9.02
N THR A 149 -9.21 1.33 -8.16
CA THR A 149 -8.45 1.35 -6.92
C THR A 149 -7.40 0.24 -6.92
N GLU A 150 -6.14 0.58 -6.79
CA GLU A 150 -5.08 -0.38 -6.43
C GLU A 150 -5.15 -0.69 -4.94
N PHE A 151 -4.83 -1.93 -4.58
CA PHE A 151 -4.78 -2.34 -3.19
C PHE A 151 -3.54 -3.19 -2.90
N TYR A 152 -3.08 -3.10 -1.65
CA TYR A 152 -1.84 -3.72 -1.18
C TYR A 152 -2.10 -4.46 0.12
N LEU A 153 -1.69 -5.73 0.18
CA LEU A 153 -1.58 -6.48 1.43
C LEU A 153 -0.11 -6.58 1.79
N GLU A 154 0.24 -6.10 2.95
CA GLU A 154 1.59 -6.15 3.48
C GLU A 154 1.65 -6.95 4.78
N VAL A 155 2.75 -7.67 4.96
CA VAL A 155 3.02 -8.48 6.15
C VAL A 155 4.21 -7.90 6.88
N LYS A 156 4.12 -7.80 8.19
CA LYS A 156 5.19 -7.32 9.05
C LYS A 156 6.27 -8.40 9.18
N GLN A 157 7.51 -8.05 8.81
CA GLN A 157 8.69 -8.91 8.96
C GLN A 157 9.75 -8.15 9.75
N GLY A 158 9.86 -8.41 11.04
CA GLY A 158 10.64 -7.59 11.96
C GLY A 158 10.07 -6.17 12.02
N ASP A 159 10.91 -5.17 11.72
CA ASP A 159 10.50 -3.75 11.68
C ASP A 159 10.04 -3.27 10.30
N LYS A 160 10.05 -4.16 9.29
CA LYS A 160 9.70 -3.79 7.91
C LYS A 160 8.35 -4.36 7.50
N TRP A 161 7.69 -3.65 6.59
CA TRP A 161 6.51 -4.11 5.88
C TRP A 161 6.92 -4.65 4.51
N VAL A 162 6.46 -5.85 4.18
CA VAL A 162 6.75 -6.52 2.90
C VAL A 162 5.43 -6.73 2.17
N SER A 163 5.36 -6.21 0.96
CA SER A 163 4.17 -6.38 0.10
C SER A 163 4.09 -7.82 -0.41
N HIS A 164 2.97 -8.47 -0.14
CA HIS A 164 2.67 -9.82 -0.61
C HIS A 164 1.61 -9.84 -1.71
N LEU A 165 0.84 -8.77 -1.83
CA LEU A 165 -0.20 -8.66 -2.83
C LEU A 165 -0.25 -7.22 -3.31
N ARG A 166 -0.20 -7.07 -4.62
CA ARG A 166 -0.66 -5.90 -5.34
C ARG A 166 -1.77 -6.31 -6.28
N GLY A 167 -2.89 -5.62 -6.25
CA GLY A 167 -4.00 -5.91 -7.15
C GLY A 167 -4.78 -4.66 -7.51
N VAL A 168 -5.54 -4.75 -8.58
CA VAL A 168 -6.41 -3.66 -9.04
C VAL A 168 -7.87 -4.09 -8.92
N CYS A 169 -8.69 -3.19 -8.39
CA CYS A 169 -10.13 -3.28 -8.47
C CYS A 169 -10.60 -2.25 -9.51
N PRO A 170 -11.22 -2.65 -10.63
CA PRO A 170 -11.63 -1.71 -11.70
C PRO A 170 -12.78 -0.79 -11.29
N THR A 171 -13.15 -0.77 -10.03
CA THR A 171 -14.15 0.11 -9.45
C THR A 171 -13.67 0.57 -8.09
N MET A 172 -14.12 1.74 -7.65
CA MET A 172 -13.78 2.26 -6.33
C MET A 172 -14.12 1.27 -5.21
N ILE A 173 -13.21 1.17 -4.26
CA ILE A 173 -13.43 0.48 -2.98
C ILE A 173 -13.22 1.47 -1.84
N GLU A 174 -14.00 1.32 -0.78
CA GLU A 174 -13.89 2.16 0.42
C GLU A 174 -14.33 1.40 1.67
N GLY A 175 -14.25 2.05 2.81
CA GLY A 175 -14.76 1.50 4.05
C GLY A 175 -14.10 0.19 4.46
N VAL A 176 -12.78 0.07 4.23
CA VAL A 176 -12.03 -1.16 4.54
C VAL A 176 -11.86 -1.30 6.05
N TYR A 177 -12.14 -2.50 6.56
CA TYR A 177 -11.78 -2.89 7.93
C TYR A 177 -11.44 -4.37 8.02
N TRP A 178 -10.61 -4.73 9.00
CA TRP A 178 -10.32 -6.13 9.30
C TRP A 178 -11.45 -6.74 10.12
N PHE A 179 -12.02 -7.84 9.61
CA PHE A 179 -12.99 -8.66 10.34
C PHE A 179 -12.26 -9.57 11.35
N ASP A 180 -11.17 -10.18 10.91
CA ASP A 180 -10.19 -10.95 11.67
C ASP A 180 -8.80 -10.78 11.04
N ASP A 181 -7.77 -11.51 11.52
CA ASP A 181 -6.40 -11.39 11.00
C ASP A 181 -6.20 -11.88 9.56
N GLN A 182 -7.17 -12.54 8.99
CA GLN A 182 -7.09 -13.08 7.63
C GLN A 182 -8.17 -12.55 6.70
N THR A 183 -9.08 -11.75 7.21
CA THR A 183 -10.27 -11.33 6.45
C THR A 183 -10.49 -9.84 6.59
N ILE A 184 -10.57 -9.16 5.46
CA ILE A 184 -11.06 -7.78 5.38
C ILE A 184 -12.47 -7.74 4.82
N HIS A 185 -13.25 -6.76 5.29
CA HIS A 185 -14.50 -6.35 4.68
C HIS A 185 -14.33 -4.96 4.06
N TYR A 186 -14.99 -4.73 2.94
CA TYR A 186 -14.93 -3.45 2.22
C TYR A 186 -16.19 -3.23 1.40
N LEU A 187 -16.43 -2.00 1.01
CA LEU A 187 -17.48 -1.61 0.08
C LEU A 187 -16.90 -1.51 -1.33
N LYS A 188 -17.65 -2.01 -2.30
CA LYS A 188 -17.35 -1.90 -3.71
C LYS A 188 -18.45 -1.14 -4.42
N LYS A 189 -18.11 -0.08 -5.15
CA LYS A 189 -19.04 0.67 -5.98
C LYS A 189 -19.51 -0.19 -7.15
N LYS A 190 -20.80 -0.16 -7.39
CA LYS A 190 -21.46 -0.79 -8.53
C LYS A 190 -22.37 0.22 -9.21
N GLU A 191 -22.61 -0.03 -10.48
CA GLU A 191 -23.57 0.77 -11.26
C GLU A 191 -24.69 -0.15 -11.75
N SER A 192 -25.92 0.34 -11.63
CA SER A 192 -27.09 -0.31 -12.22
C SER A 192 -27.12 -0.04 -13.73
N PRO A 193 -27.90 -0.81 -14.52
CA PRO A 193 -28.12 -0.53 -15.93
C PRO A 193 -28.72 0.87 -16.19
N SER A 194 -29.37 1.45 -15.19
CA SER A 194 -29.92 2.82 -15.25
C SER A 194 -28.90 3.92 -14.93
N GLY A 195 -27.62 3.57 -14.69
CA GLY A 195 -26.56 4.52 -14.34
C GLY A 195 -26.54 4.94 -12.87
N THR A 196 -27.37 4.35 -12.01
CA THR A 196 -27.37 4.66 -10.59
C THR A 196 -26.26 3.89 -9.88
N SER A 197 -25.38 4.61 -9.18
CA SER A 197 -24.33 3.99 -8.38
C SER A 197 -24.87 3.55 -7.02
N TYR A 198 -24.39 2.40 -6.55
CA TYR A 198 -24.69 1.85 -5.22
C TYR A 198 -23.49 1.06 -4.68
N TRP A 199 -23.49 0.81 -3.36
CA TRP A 199 -22.39 0.11 -2.70
C TRP A 199 -22.82 -1.29 -2.27
N ILE A 200 -21.94 -2.27 -2.47
CA ILE A 200 -22.11 -3.64 -2.00
C ILE A 200 -20.94 -4.00 -1.08
N GLY A 201 -21.26 -4.61 0.06
CA GLY A 201 -20.27 -5.19 0.95
C GLY A 201 -19.60 -6.43 0.34
N TYR A 202 -18.29 -6.53 0.50
CA TYR A 202 -17.48 -7.68 0.10
C TYR A 202 -16.58 -8.13 1.25
N SER A 203 -16.29 -9.43 1.24
CA SER A 203 -15.26 -10.04 2.06
C SER A 203 -14.10 -10.49 1.18
N MET A 204 -12.87 -10.23 1.61
CA MET A 204 -11.65 -10.76 1.02
C MET A 204 -10.87 -11.50 2.10
N LYS A 205 -10.74 -12.81 1.93
CA LYS A 205 -9.99 -13.67 2.84
C LYS A 205 -8.63 -14.00 2.24
N PHE A 206 -7.59 -13.88 3.06
CA PHE A 206 -6.20 -14.20 2.75
C PHE A 206 -5.80 -15.49 3.46
N SER A 207 -5.12 -16.39 2.76
CA SER A 207 -4.48 -17.56 3.38
C SER A 207 -3.11 -17.77 2.77
N PHE A 208 -2.13 -18.12 3.62
CA PHE A 208 -0.79 -18.47 3.18
C PHE A 208 -0.67 -20.00 3.20
N GLU A 209 -0.61 -20.59 2.03
CA GLU A 209 -0.46 -22.03 1.87
C GLU A 209 0.98 -22.35 1.47
N ASN A 210 1.52 -23.48 1.93
CA ASN A 210 2.78 -23.97 1.41
C ASN A 210 2.59 -24.34 -0.06
N GLU A 211 3.56 -24.04 -0.93
CA GLU A 211 3.53 -24.52 -2.31
C GLU A 211 3.36 -26.05 -2.34
N PRO A 212 2.45 -26.58 -3.20
CA PRO A 212 2.34 -28.00 -3.38
C PRO A 212 3.68 -28.56 -3.93
N GLU A 213 4.10 -29.72 -3.44
CA GLU A 213 5.40 -30.35 -3.79
C GLU A 213 5.57 -30.65 -5.30
N GLU A 214 4.49 -30.55 -6.10
CA GLU A 214 4.51 -30.82 -7.54
C GLU A 214 5.10 -29.71 -8.42
N SER A 215 5.34 -28.50 -7.88
CA SER A 215 5.90 -27.39 -8.68
C SER A 215 7.43 -27.44 -8.82
N ILE A 216 8.10 -28.40 -8.19
CA ILE A 216 9.55 -28.61 -8.27
C ILE A 216 9.83 -29.82 -9.18
N ARG A 217 9.44 -29.76 -10.44
CA ARG A 217 10.01 -30.62 -11.47
C ARG A 217 10.93 -29.81 -12.35
N PRO A 218 12.18 -30.29 -12.52
CA PRO A 218 13.21 -29.63 -13.30
C PRO A 218 12.85 -29.50 -14.78
#